data_675c1b64c1b24d2e8ac451b6a456bbec
#
_entry.id   675c1b64c1b24d2e8ac451b6a456bbec
#
_cell.length_a   1.000
_cell.length_b   1.000
_cell.length_c   1.000
_cell.angle_alpha   90.00
_cell.angle_beta   90.00
_cell.angle_gamma   90.00
#
_symmetry.space_group_name_H-M   'P 1'
#
loop_
_entity.id
_entity.type
_entity.pdbx_description
1 polymer ?
#
loop_
_entity_poly.entity_id
_entity_poly.type
_entity_poly.pdbx_seq_one_letter_code
_entity_poly.pdbx_strand_id
1 'polypeptide(L)'
;PSWYWMPDVFESFFGDFGKQVSDYYTLNRLAPGYQVVFGKDDVFPVEDSIAKIAARFEEIEAGSGAKLTRFLEKARNNYDIAVKDLVYRPGVSPLELVTPQTVKKVGLFFTNIRSQVEKQFKNQKLRSLLQFPVLFLGAKPESTPAFYNFMNYADFGLGTWHPKGGMYQIVDGMVSLGKSLGVRYHTDHGVDEILLRNGKASGVRTGEKIIEADIVISGADYHHTETLLPKEKRAYSEAYWDKKTFAPSSLLF
;
A
#
# COMPACT_ATOMS: atom_id res chain seq x y z
N PRO A 1 -9.92 1.84 6.85
CA PRO A 1 -9.54 2.01 5.44
C PRO A 1 -10.75 2.32 4.57
N SER A 2 -10.54 3.16 3.54
CA SER A 2 -11.62 3.61 2.65
C SER A 2 -11.57 2.92 1.29
N TRP A 3 -10.44 2.31 0.95
CA TRP A 3 -10.16 1.72 -0.36
C TRP A 3 -9.68 0.29 -0.21
N TYR A 4 -10.26 -0.60 -1.00
CA TYR A 4 -9.81 -1.99 -1.12
C TYR A 4 -9.21 -2.17 -2.52
N TRP A 5 -7.90 -2.05 -2.57
CA TRP A 5 -7.10 -2.36 -3.76
C TRP A 5 -6.27 -3.62 -3.55
N MET A 6 -5.70 -4.14 -4.63
CA MET A 6 -4.78 -5.27 -4.60
C MET A 6 -5.42 -6.50 -3.92
N PRO A 7 -6.58 -6.98 -4.42
CA PRO A 7 -7.29 -8.12 -3.83
C PRO A 7 -6.43 -9.38 -3.77
N ASP A 8 -5.51 -9.56 -4.73
CA ASP A 8 -4.55 -10.65 -4.79
C ASP A 8 -3.62 -10.74 -3.57
N VAL A 9 -3.31 -9.61 -2.92
CA VAL A 9 -2.52 -9.60 -1.68
C VAL A 9 -3.32 -10.22 -0.52
N PHE A 10 -4.61 -9.93 -0.43
CA PHE A 10 -5.49 -10.54 0.57
C PHE A 10 -5.74 -12.02 0.27
N GLU A 11 -5.91 -12.37 -1.00
CA GLU A 11 -6.03 -13.77 -1.43
C GLU A 11 -4.77 -14.56 -1.08
N SER A 12 -3.59 -14.00 -1.29
CA SER A 12 -2.31 -14.60 -0.88
C SER A 12 -2.25 -14.78 0.63
N PHE A 13 -2.61 -13.74 1.41
CA PHE A 13 -2.64 -13.83 2.87
C PHE A 13 -3.51 -14.98 3.39
N PHE A 14 -4.75 -15.09 2.93
CA PHE A 14 -5.61 -16.20 3.33
C PHE A 14 -5.12 -17.55 2.78
N GLY A 15 -4.55 -17.54 1.57
CA GLY A 15 -3.96 -18.71 0.90
C GLY A 15 -2.81 -19.33 1.69
N ASP A 16 -1.99 -18.54 2.37
CA ASP A 16 -0.90 -19.01 3.24
C ASP A 16 -1.41 -19.89 4.39
N PHE A 17 -2.69 -19.77 4.75
CA PHE A 17 -3.37 -20.58 5.76
C PHE A 17 -4.31 -21.64 5.15
N GLY A 18 -4.24 -21.88 3.83
CA GLY A 18 -5.13 -22.82 3.14
C GLY A 18 -6.59 -22.38 3.10
N LYS A 19 -6.83 -21.05 3.13
CA LYS A 19 -8.15 -20.41 3.12
C LYS A 19 -8.32 -19.53 1.90
N GLN A 20 -9.56 -19.12 1.63
CA GLN A 20 -9.91 -18.16 0.60
C GLN A 20 -10.55 -16.92 1.22
N VAL A 21 -10.44 -15.76 0.58
CA VAL A 21 -11.13 -14.54 1.00
C VAL A 21 -12.64 -14.77 1.14
N SER A 22 -13.22 -15.54 0.21
CA SER A 22 -14.66 -15.88 0.20
C SER A 22 -15.13 -16.73 1.38
N ASP A 23 -14.22 -17.37 2.13
CA ASP A 23 -14.56 -18.09 3.36
C ASP A 23 -14.93 -17.12 4.50
N TYR A 24 -14.56 -15.86 4.38
CA TYR A 24 -14.69 -14.85 5.44
C TYR A 24 -15.59 -13.68 5.05
N TYR A 25 -15.52 -13.19 3.81
CA TYR A 25 -16.38 -12.10 3.33
C TYR A 25 -16.55 -12.11 1.82
N THR A 26 -17.66 -11.52 1.36
CA THR A 26 -17.94 -11.35 -0.07
C THR A 26 -17.37 -10.02 -0.53
N LEU A 27 -16.55 -10.06 -1.58
CA LEU A 27 -15.92 -8.88 -2.16
C LEU A 27 -16.62 -8.48 -3.46
N ASN A 28 -17.11 -7.24 -3.56
CA ASN A 28 -17.77 -6.70 -4.74
C ASN A 28 -16.83 -5.73 -5.46
N ARG A 29 -16.61 -5.92 -6.75
CA ARG A 29 -15.93 -4.94 -7.59
C ARG A 29 -16.86 -3.76 -7.85
N LEU A 30 -16.35 -2.55 -7.64
CA LEU A 30 -17.13 -1.33 -7.85
C LEU A 30 -17.11 -0.91 -9.33
N ALA A 31 -18.25 -0.41 -9.81
CA ALA A 31 -18.42 0.13 -11.16
C ALA A 31 -19.32 1.37 -11.12
N PRO A 32 -18.79 2.61 -11.30
CA PRO A 32 -17.36 2.93 -11.35
C PRO A 32 -16.66 2.64 -10.00
N GLY A 33 -15.34 2.43 -10.05
CA GLY A 33 -14.52 2.27 -8.86
C GLY A 33 -14.56 3.48 -7.94
N TYR A 34 -14.44 4.65 -8.54
CA TYR A 34 -14.55 5.96 -7.90
C TYR A 34 -14.70 7.07 -8.96
N GLN A 35 -14.88 8.30 -8.53
CA GLN A 35 -14.97 9.46 -9.39
C GLN A 35 -13.95 10.52 -8.99
N VAL A 36 -13.33 11.15 -9.98
CA VAL A 36 -12.46 12.32 -9.77
C VAL A 36 -13.19 13.56 -10.24
N VAL A 37 -13.40 14.51 -9.34
CA VAL A 37 -14.10 15.76 -9.59
C VAL A 37 -13.07 16.85 -9.90
N PHE A 38 -13.07 17.35 -11.13
CA PHE A 38 -12.23 18.47 -11.58
C PHE A 38 -12.94 19.83 -11.51
N GLY A 39 -14.27 19.82 -11.42
CA GLY A 39 -15.10 20.99 -11.32
C GLY A 39 -16.57 20.62 -11.17
N LYS A 40 -17.45 21.62 -11.06
CA LYS A 40 -18.88 21.42 -10.78
C LYS A 40 -19.56 20.45 -11.77
N ASP A 41 -19.23 20.57 -13.06
CA ASP A 41 -19.80 19.76 -14.14
C ASP A 41 -18.71 18.92 -14.86
N ASP A 42 -17.59 18.68 -14.17
CA ASP A 42 -16.42 18.05 -14.73
C ASP A 42 -15.97 16.89 -13.84
N VAL A 43 -16.54 15.74 -14.10
CA VAL A 43 -16.34 14.51 -13.33
C VAL A 43 -15.81 13.42 -14.23
N PHE A 44 -14.74 12.76 -13.79
CA PHE A 44 -14.18 11.59 -14.47
C PHE A 44 -14.48 10.32 -13.66
N PRO A 45 -15.36 9.42 -14.14
CA PRO A 45 -15.56 8.12 -13.52
C PRO A 45 -14.41 7.19 -13.88
N VAL A 46 -13.79 6.58 -12.87
CA VAL A 46 -12.81 5.51 -13.08
C VAL A 46 -13.58 4.20 -13.20
N GLU A 47 -13.70 3.75 -14.43
CA GLU A 47 -14.49 2.58 -14.81
C GLU A 47 -13.88 1.26 -14.30
N ASP A 48 -14.66 0.19 -14.33
CA ASP A 48 -14.30 -1.15 -13.84
C ASP A 48 -13.37 -1.95 -14.77
N SER A 49 -13.00 -1.42 -15.93
CA SER A 49 -12.08 -2.11 -16.83
C SER A 49 -11.14 -1.16 -17.57
N ILE A 50 -9.95 -1.64 -17.88
CA ILE A 50 -8.94 -0.89 -18.64
C ILE A 50 -9.51 -0.43 -19.98
N ALA A 51 -10.32 -1.25 -20.66
CA ALA A 51 -10.90 -0.89 -21.94
C ALA A 51 -11.83 0.32 -21.85
N LYS A 52 -12.70 0.36 -20.84
CA LYS A 52 -13.61 1.49 -20.60
C LYS A 52 -12.84 2.75 -20.20
N ILE A 53 -11.83 2.63 -19.32
CA ILE A 53 -10.97 3.77 -18.93
C ILE A 53 -10.21 4.29 -20.16
N ALA A 54 -9.67 3.41 -20.99
CA ALA A 54 -8.97 3.80 -22.22
C ALA A 54 -9.88 4.52 -23.21
N ALA A 55 -11.15 4.10 -23.34
CA ALA A 55 -12.14 4.81 -24.16
C ALA A 55 -12.37 6.23 -23.63
N ARG A 56 -12.52 6.42 -22.32
CA ARG A 56 -12.63 7.75 -21.70
C ARG A 56 -11.40 8.62 -21.92
N PHE A 57 -10.20 8.02 -21.86
CA PHE A 57 -8.97 8.73 -22.17
C PHE A 57 -8.96 9.21 -23.62
N GLU A 58 -9.38 8.35 -24.56
CA GLU A 58 -9.44 8.67 -25.99
C GLU A 58 -10.39 9.84 -26.28
N GLU A 59 -11.53 9.94 -25.58
CA GLU A 59 -12.48 11.06 -25.67
C GLU A 59 -11.83 12.40 -25.26
N ILE A 60 -10.89 12.40 -24.30
CA ILE A 60 -10.23 13.61 -23.78
C ILE A 60 -9.02 14.01 -24.63
N GLU A 61 -8.22 13.03 -25.07
CA GLU A 61 -7.02 13.25 -25.88
C GLU A 61 -6.89 12.14 -26.92
N ALA A 62 -6.98 12.47 -28.19
CA ALA A 62 -6.86 11.51 -29.29
C ALA A 62 -5.54 10.72 -29.20
N GLY A 63 -5.62 9.41 -29.33
CA GLY A 63 -4.51 8.45 -29.21
C GLY A 63 -4.08 8.13 -27.76
N SER A 64 -4.73 8.72 -26.75
CA SER A 64 -4.38 8.46 -25.36
C SER A 64 -4.88 7.10 -24.85
N GLY A 65 -5.95 6.56 -25.39
CA GLY A 65 -6.45 5.24 -25.05
C GLY A 65 -5.42 4.14 -25.32
N ALA A 66 -4.83 4.12 -26.51
CA ALA A 66 -3.77 3.18 -26.86
C ALA A 66 -2.47 3.40 -26.04
N LYS A 67 -2.16 4.66 -25.70
CA LYS A 67 -1.02 4.99 -24.82
C LYS A 67 -1.26 4.46 -23.41
N LEU A 68 -2.46 4.61 -22.87
CA LEU A 68 -2.85 4.11 -21.54
C LEU A 68 -2.69 2.59 -21.46
N THR A 69 -3.22 1.87 -22.46
CA THR A 69 -3.11 0.40 -22.50
C THR A 69 -1.65 -0.06 -22.41
N ARG A 70 -0.77 0.51 -23.25
CA ARG A 70 0.68 0.21 -23.21
C ARG A 70 1.36 0.64 -21.91
N PHE A 71 0.92 1.76 -21.33
CA PHE A 71 1.42 2.22 -20.02
C PHE A 71 1.06 1.22 -18.92
N LEU A 72 -0.18 0.73 -18.89
CA LEU A 72 -0.67 -0.22 -17.88
C LEU A 72 -0.09 -1.62 -18.07
N GLU A 73 0.21 -2.07 -19.29
CA GLU A 73 0.95 -3.31 -19.52
C GLU A 73 2.36 -3.28 -18.89
N LYS A 74 3.06 -2.16 -19.04
CA LYS A 74 4.37 -1.95 -18.39
C LYS A 74 4.21 -1.86 -16.87
N ALA A 75 3.18 -1.19 -16.40
CA ALA A 75 2.85 -1.08 -14.98
C ALA A 75 2.54 -2.44 -14.36
N ARG A 76 1.80 -3.31 -15.06
CA ARG A 76 1.56 -4.71 -14.65
C ARG A 76 2.87 -5.47 -14.44
N ASN A 77 3.79 -5.40 -15.39
CA ASN A 77 5.09 -6.06 -15.26
C ASN A 77 5.90 -5.53 -14.06
N ASN A 78 5.77 -4.25 -13.73
CA ASN A 78 6.40 -3.68 -12.54
C ASN A 78 5.69 -4.11 -11.26
N TYR A 79 4.36 -4.25 -11.31
CA TYR A 79 3.55 -4.78 -10.22
C TYR A 79 3.96 -6.21 -9.86
N ASP A 80 4.09 -7.09 -10.84
CA ASP A 80 4.50 -8.47 -10.62
C ASP A 80 5.89 -8.54 -9.96
N ILE A 81 6.84 -7.69 -10.37
CA ILE A 81 8.17 -7.61 -9.74
C ILE A 81 8.07 -7.05 -8.31
N ALA A 82 7.35 -5.93 -8.13
CA ALA A 82 7.27 -5.25 -6.84
C ALA A 82 6.55 -6.09 -5.80
N VAL A 83 5.34 -6.56 -6.12
CA VAL A 83 4.40 -7.14 -5.16
C VAL A 83 4.59 -8.66 -4.99
N LYS A 84 5.03 -9.36 -6.04
CA LYS A 84 5.23 -10.82 -5.95
C LYS A 84 6.66 -11.24 -5.58
N ASP A 85 7.64 -10.31 -5.64
CA ASP A 85 9.03 -10.61 -5.32
C ASP A 85 9.61 -9.61 -4.31
N LEU A 86 9.77 -8.34 -4.68
CA LEU A 86 10.56 -7.39 -3.90
C LEU A 86 9.99 -7.12 -2.50
N VAL A 87 8.66 -7.10 -2.35
CA VAL A 87 8.00 -6.81 -1.07
C VAL A 87 8.29 -7.87 0.01
N TYR A 88 8.61 -9.10 -0.40
CA TYR A 88 8.93 -10.20 0.52
C TYR A 88 10.42 -10.27 0.91
N ARG A 89 11.25 -9.36 0.38
CA ARG A 89 12.67 -9.32 0.74
C ARG A 89 12.87 -8.61 2.06
N PRO A 90 13.87 -9.01 2.86
CA PRO A 90 14.07 -8.47 4.22
C PRO A 90 14.32 -6.95 4.28
N GLY A 91 14.79 -6.32 3.19
CA GLY A 91 15.10 -4.88 3.16
C GLY A 91 16.33 -4.49 3.96
N VAL A 92 17.22 -5.44 4.22
CA VAL A 92 18.45 -5.21 5.00
C VAL A 92 19.53 -4.51 4.17
N SER A 93 19.51 -4.72 2.86
CA SER A 93 20.52 -4.14 1.95
C SER A 93 19.89 -3.65 0.65
N PRO A 94 20.31 -2.48 0.13
CA PRO A 94 19.91 -2.04 -1.22
C PRO A 94 20.24 -3.03 -2.32
N LEU A 95 21.22 -3.92 -2.11
CA LEU A 95 21.58 -4.97 -3.07
C LEU A 95 20.46 -5.99 -3.30
N GLU A 96 19.52 -6.12 -2.37
CA GLU A 96 18.34 -6.97 -2.53
C GLU A 96 17.42 -6.49 -3.67
N LEU A 97 17.51 -5.21 -4.03
CA LEU A 97 16.80 -4.64 -5.17
C LEU A 97 17.49 -4.96 -6.52
N VAL A 98 18.72 -5.49 -6.50
CA VAL A 98 19.47 -5.81 -7.71
C VAL A 98 19.13 -7.23 -8.16
N THR A 99 18.25 -7.35 -9.12
CA THR A 99 17.83 -8.62 -9.75
C THR A 99 17.96 -8.51 -11.27
N PRO A 100 18.01 -9.62 -12.01
CA PRO A 100 17.98 -9.56 -13.47
C PRO A 100 16.80 -8.75 -14.04
N GLN A 101 15.66 -8.75 -13.33
CA GLN A 101 14.46 -8.02 -13.72
C GLN A 101 14.61 -6.52 -13.44
N THR A 102 15.11 -6.13 -12.25
CA THR A 102 15.28 -4.72 -11.88
C THR A 102 16.42 -4.04 -12.61
N VAL A 103 17.51 -4.77 -12.89
CA VAL A 103 18.63 -4.25 -13.69
C VAL A 103 18.17 -3.82 -15.09
N LYS A 104 17.30 -4.60 -15.74
CA LYS A 104 16.71 -4.22 -17.04
C LYS A 104 15.83 -2.97 -16.96
N LYS A 105 15.39 -2.60 -15.78
CA LYS A 105 14.49 -1.46 -15.50
C LYS A 105 15.18 -0.33 -14.72
N VAL A 106 16.50 -0.38 -14.61
CA VAL A 106 17.29 0.57 -13.80
C VAL A 106 16.97 2.04 -14.14
N GLY A 107 16.70 2.36 -15.40
CA GLY A 107 16.30 3.71 -15.83
C GLY A 107 15.01 4.21 -15.17
N LEU A 108 14.10 3.31 -14.74
CA LEU A 108 12.87 3.71 -14.04
C LEU A 108 13.12 4.15 -12.59
N PHE A 109 14.25 3.80 -12.02
CA PHE A 109 14.63 4.26 -10.68
C PHE A 109 15.28 5.65 -10.69
N PHE A 110 15.81 6.09 -11.85
CA PHE A 110 16.42 7.41 -12.06
C PHE A 110 15.51 8.41 -12.76
N THR A 111 14.31 8.00 -13.17
CA THR A 111 13.25 8.87 -13.67
C THR A 111 12.09 8.87 -12.68
N ASN A 112 11.26 9.92 -12.73
CA ASN A 112 10.11 10.02 -11.82
C ASN A 112 8.77 9.84 -12.55
N ILE A 113 7.71 9.60 -11.78
CA ILE A 113 6.34 9.39 -12.28
C ILE A 113 5.88 10.58 -13.12
N ARG A 114 6.09 11.83 -12.65
CA ARG A 114 5.68 13.02 -13.38
C ARG A 114 6.28 13.04 -14.78
N SER A 115 7.61 12.92 -14.89
CA SER A 115 8.30 12.93 -16.19
C SER A 115 7.85 11.79 -17.10
N GLN A 116 7.58 10.61 -16.56
CA GLN A 116 7.11 9.47 -17.33
C GLN A 116 5.71 9.72 -17.91
N VAL A 117 4.81 10.31 -17.13
CA VAL A 117 3.44 10.60 -17.53
C VAL A 117 3.41 11.78 -18.52
N GLU A 118 4.12 12.87 -18.24
CA GLU A 118 4.14 14.09 -19.09
C GLU A 118 4.73 13.83 -20.47
N LYS A 119 5.66 12.89 -20.61
CA LYS A 119 6.19 12.48 -21.92
C LYS A 119 5.15 11.81 -22.82
N GLN A 120 4.09 11.21 -22.25
CA GLN A 120 3.13 10.40 -22.98
C GLN A 120 1.77 11.10 -23.16
N PHE A 121 1.34 11.86 -22.15
CA PHE A 121 0.04 12.51 -22.10
C PHE A 121 0.19 14.04 -22.05
N LYS A 122 -0.61 14.75 -22.84
CA LYS A 122 -0.58 16.23 -22.92
C LYS A 122 -1.64 16.86 -22.04
N ASN A 123 -2.82 16.24 -21.97
CA ASN A 123 -3.95 16.76 -21.22
C ASN A 123 -3.69 16.69 -19.71
N GLN A 124 -3.92 17.80 -19.00
CA GLN A 124 -3.64 17.92 -17.58
C GLN A 124 -4.49 16.98 -16.70
N LYS A 125 -5.77 16.73 -17.09
CA LYS A 125 -6.64 15.80 -16.34
C LYS A 125 -6.08 14.37 -16.38
N LEU A 126 -5.67 13.91 -17.58
CA LEU A 126 -5.08 12.58 -17.74
C LEU A 126 -3.77 12.44 -16.95
N ARG A 127 -2.96 13.50 -16.93
CA ARG A 127 -1.76 13.55 -16.09
C ARG A 127 -2.09 13.44 -14.62
N SER A 128 -3.08 14.19 -14.14
CA SER A 128 -3.52 14.17 -12.74
C SER A 128 -4.01 12.78 -12.34
N LEU A 129 -4.83 12.13 -13.17
CA LEU A 129 -5.33 10.77 -12.94
C LEU A 129 -4.20 9.75 -12.82
N LEU A 130 -3.17 9.83 -13.67
CA LEU A 130 -2.04 8.89 -13.65
C LEU A 130 -1.00 9.19 -12.56
N GLN A 131 -0.98 10.40 -12.03
CA GLN A 131 -0.11 10.80 -10.91
C GLN A 131 -0.79 10.59 -9.55
N PHE A 132 -2.12 10.52 -9.50
CA PHE A 132 -2.91 10.38 -8.29
C PHE A 132 -2.51 9.18 -7.40
N PRO A 133 -2.26 7.96 -7.92
CA PRO A 133 -1.93 6.83 -7.07
C PRO A 133 -0.67 6.99 -6.22
N VAL A 134 0.24 7.91 -6.59
CA VAL A 134 1.43 8.25 -5.79
C VAL A 134 1.07 8.87 -4.44
N LEU A 135 -0.12 9.49 -4.32
CA LEU A 135 -0.60 10.07 -3.07
C LEU A 135 -0.66 9.04 -1.94
N PHE A 136 -1.00 7.79 -2.24
CA PHE A 136 -1.07 6.71 -1.25
C PHE A 136 0.29 6.31 -0.68
N LEU A 137 1.38 6.72 -1.33
CA LEU A 137 2.75 6.56 -0.81
C LEU A 137 3.17 7.73 0.11
N GLY A 138 2.31 8.74 0.27
CA GLY A 138 2.66 9.96 0.99
C GLY A 138 3.77 10.78 0.30
N ALA A 139 3.92 10.65 -1.02
CA ALA A 139 5.01 11.24 -1.79
C ALA A 139 4.50 12.09 -2.95
N LYS A 140 5.39 12.92 -3.51
CA LYS A 140 5.09 13.74 -4.69
C LYS A 140 5.51 13.03 -5.97
N PRO A 141 4.78 13.19 -7.09
CA PRO A 141 5.13 12.56 -8.37
C PRO A 141 6.53 12.92 -8.90
N GLU A 142 7.03 14.11 -8.55
CA GLU A 142 8.38 14.58 -8.92
C GLU A 142 9.50 13.86 -8.19
N SER A 143 9.24 13.39 -6.97
CA SER A 143 10.21 12.71 -6.12
C SER A 143 10.06 11.18 -6.09
N THR A 144 9.00 10.66 -6.73
CA THR A 144 8.73 9.22 -6.75
C THR A 144 9.30 8.59 -8.02
N PRO A 145 10.14 7.55 -7.91
CA PRO A 145 10.68 6.83 -9.07
C PRO A 145 9.58 6.31 -10.00
N ALA A 146 9.83 6.37 -11.31
CA ALA A 146 8.86 5.94 -12.33
C ALA A 146 8.51 4.44 -12.23
N PHE A 147 9.34 3.63 -11.55
CA PHE A 147 9.04 2.25 -11.24
C PHE A 147 7.71 2.09 -10.47
N TYR A 148 7.35 3.07 -9.64
CA TYR A 148 6.10 3.07 -8.86
C TYR A 148 4.83 3.26 -9.71
N ASN A 149 4.95 3.34 -11.05
CA ASN A 149 3.78 3.27 -11.93
C ASN A 149 2.98 1.97 -11.78
N PHE A 150 3.53 0.96 -11.11
CA PHE A 150 2.79 -0.25 -10.75
C PHE A 150 1.53 0.03 -9.92
N MET A 151 1.49 1.15 -9.17
CA MET A 151 0.29 1.60 -8.47
C MET A 151 -0.86 1.93 -9.43
N ASN A 152 -0.56 2.39 -10.66
CA ASN A 152 -1.60 2.58 -11.67
C ASN A 152 -2.21 1.25 -12.14
N TYR A 153 -1.43 0.17 -12.14
CA TYR A 153 -1.99 -1.14 -12.44
C TYR A 153 -2.80 -1.69 -11.24
N ALA A 154 -2.35 -1.46 -10.01
CA ALA A 154 -3.12 -1.80 -8.83
C ALA A 154 -4.51 -1.12 -8.84
N ASP A 155 -4.57 0.14 -9.28
CA ASP A 155 -5.79 0.93 -9.41
C ASP A 155 -6.63 0.51 -10.64
N PHE A 156 -6.17 0.81 -11.84
CA PHE A 156 -6.95 0.65 -13.07
C PHE A 156 -7.05 -0.80 -13.55
N GLY A 157 -6.04 -1.61 -13.27
CA GLY A 157 -5.98 -3.01 -13.70
C GLY A 157 -6.73 -3.93 -12.76
N LEU A 158 -6.40 -3.90 -11.48
CA LEU A 158 -7.02 -4.75 -10.46
C LEU A 158 -8.35 -4.18 -9.97
N GLY A 159 -8.53 -2.85 -10.09
CA GLY A 159 -9.76 -2.14 -9.77
C GLY A 159 -9.96 -1.89 -8.28
N THR A 160 -11.04 -1.19 -7.96
CA THR A 160 -11.47 -0.87 -6.60
C THR A 160 -12.61 -1.79 -6.19
N TRP A 161 -12.51 -2.30 -4.98
CA TRP A 161 -13.45 -3.29 -4.42
C TRP A 161 -14.04 -2.81 -3.11
N HIS A 162 -15.14 -3.44 -2.69
CA HIS A 162 -15.74 -3.17 -1.39
C HIS A 162 -16.34 -4.45 -0.79
N PRO A 163 -15.99 -4.81 0.45
CA PRO A 163 -16.60 -5.94 1.13
C PRO A 163 -18.09 -5.69 1.41
N LYS A 164 -18.93 -6.66 1.10
CA LYS A 164 -20.34 -6.61 1.49
C LYS A 164 -20.46 -6.55 3.02
N GLY A 165 -21.11 -5.52 3.55
CA GLY A 165 -21.19 -5.28 4.99
C GLY A 165 -20.14 -4.29 5.51
N GLY A 166 -19.29 -3.72 4.63
CA GLY A 166 -18.34 -2.67 4.96
C GLY A 166 -16.91 -3.16 5.17
N MET A 167 -15.98 -2.22 5.25
CA MET A 167 -14.53 -2.50 5.33
C MET A 167 -14.13 -3.27 6.60
N TYR A 168 -14.93 -3.20 7.66
CA TYR A 168 -14.65 -3.92 8.90
C TYR A 168 -14.71 -5.45 8.74
N GLN A 169 -15.37 -5.96 7.71
CA GLN A 169 -15.41 -7.39 7.40
C GLN A 169 -14.01 -7.99 7.18
N ILE A 170 -13.04 -7.18 6.72
CA ILE A 170 -11.63 -7.60 6.57
C ILE A 170 -11.05 -7.90 7.96
N VAL A 171 -11.31 -7.01 8.92
CA VAL A 171 -10.83 -7.15 10.30
C VAL A 171 -11.47 -8.39 10.94
N ASP A 172 -12.79 -8.54 10.80
CA ASP A 172 -13.52 -9.71 11.32
C ASP A 172 -13.00 -11.02 10.72
N GLY A 173 -12.72 -11.03 9.41
CA GLY A 173 -12.16 -12.19 8.71
C GLY A 173 -10.78 -12.58 9.26
N MET A 174 -9.87 -11.61 9.39
CA MET A 174 -8.53 -11.84 9.93
C MET A 174 -8.58 -12.26 11.41
N VAL A 175 -9.43 -11.64 12.23
CA VAL A 175 -9.62 -12.01 13.63
C VAL A 175 -10.20 -13.42 13.74
N SER A 176 -11.16 -13.78 12.90
CA SER A 176 -11.76 -15.12 12.87
C SER A 176 -10.72 -16.18 12.52
N LEU A 177 -9.90 -15.94 11.49
CA LEU A 177 -8.78 -16.80 11.13
C LEU A 177 -7.81 -16.95 12.31
N GLY A 178 -7.36 -15.84 12.90
CA GLY A 178 -6.44 -15.86 14.03
C GLY A 178 -6.99 -16.65 15.21
N LYS A 179 -8.27 -16.47 15.57
CA LYS A 179 -8.92 -17.25 16.63
C LYS A 179 -8.90 -18.74 16.31
N SER A 180 -9.14 -19.15 15.08
CA SER A 180 -9.09 -20.54 14.65
C SER A 180 -7.69 -21.16 14.77
N LEU A 181 -6.66 -20.32 14.76
CA LEU A 181 -5.25 -20.68 14.94
C LEU A 181 -4.77 -20.55 16.40
N GLY A 182 -5.67 -20.23 17.34
CA GLY A 182 -5.34 -20.11 18.76
C GLY A 182 -4.83 -18.73 19.18
N VAL A 183 -4.90 -17.70 18.33
CA VAL A 183 -4.50 -16.33 18.70
C VAL A 183 -5.47 -15.77 19.73
N ARG A 184 -4.92 -15.19 20.80
CA ARG A 184 -5.68 -14.46 21.81
C ARG A 184 -5.61 -12.97 21.54
N TYR A 185 -6.75 -12.32 21.53
CA TYR A 185 -6.87 -10.87 21.31
C TYR A 185 -7.20 -10.17 22.63
N HIS A 186 -6.49 -9.11 22.93
CA HIS A 186 -6.72 -8.25 24.08
C HIS A 186 -6.90 -6.82 23.58
N THR A 187 -8.13 -6.32 23.63
CA THR A 187 -8.45 -4.91 23.34
C THR A 187 -8.36 -4.09 24.60
N ASP A 188 -8.24 -2.77 24.46
CA ASP A 188 -8.13 -1.82 25.58
C ASP A 188 -6.92 -2.08 26.49
N HIS A 189 -5.88 -2.66 25.93
CA HIS A 189 -4.62 -2.96 26.58
C HIS A 189 -3.48 -2.19 25.89
N GLY A 190 -3.34 -0.90 26.21
CA GLY A 190 -2.21 -0.10 25.78
C GLY A 190 -0.90 -0.70 26.28
N VAL A 191 0.11 -0.82 25.43
CA VAL A 191 1.45 -1.24 25.82
C VAL A 191 2.26 -0.01 26.23
N ASP A 192 2.78 -0.03 27.45
CA ASP A 192 3.55 1.08 28.04
C ASP A 192 5.05 0.91 27.84
N GLU A 193 5.52 -0.34 27.75
CA GLU A 193 6.95 -0.65 27.65
C GLU A 193 7.19 -2.02 26.99
N ILE A 194 8.24 -2.11 26.18
CA ILE A 194 8.83 -3.38 25.74
C ILE A 194 9.94 -3.77 26.72
N LEU A 195 9.74 -4.88 27.40
CA LEU A 195 10.67 -5.38 28.41
C LEU A 195 11.87 -6.06 27.75
N LEU A 196 13.05 -5.80 28.31
CA LEU A 196 14.30 -6.40 27.84
C LEU A 196 14.94 -7.27 28.92
N ARG A 197 15.40 -8.46 28.52
CA ARG A 197 16.22 -9.35 29.34
C ARG A 197 17.48 -9.74 28.55
N ASN A 198 18.65 -9.43 29.07
CA ASN A 198 19.94 -9.70 28.40
C ASN A 198 20.02 -9.07 26.98
N GLY A 199 19.44 -7.87 26.79
CA GLY A 199 19.46 -7.13 25.54
C GLY A 199 18.48 -7.63 24.47
N LYS A 200 17.60 -8.58 24.79
CA LYS A 200 16.55 -9.09 23.90
C LYS A 200 15.17 -8.76 24.47
N ALA A 201 14.19 -8.56 23.59
CA ALA A 201 12.81 -8.43 24.01
C ALA A 201 12.36 -9.71 24.75
N SER A 202 11.69 -9.54 25.87
CA SER A 202 11.24 -10.63 26.74
C SER A 202 9.76 -10.53 27.11
N GLY A 203 9.06 -9.52 26.61
CA GLY A 203 7.65 -9.30 26.88
C GLY A 203 7.27 -7.83 26.79
N VAL A 204 6.08 -7.52 27.24
CA VAL A 204 5.55 -6.15 27.29
C VAL A 204 4.92 -5.87 28.66
N ARG A 205 4.89 -4.59 29.03
CA ARG A 205 4.09 -4.09 30.18
C ARG A 205 2.86 -3.35 29.69
N THR A 206 1.73 -3.62 30.33
CA THR A 206 0.44 -2.97 30.09
C THR A 206 -0.19 -2.66 31.44
N GLY A 207 -0.13 -1.39 31.88
CA GLY A 207 -0.43 -0.99 33.25
C GLY A 207 0.45 -1.71 34.25
N GLU A 208 -0.15 -2.41 35.20
CA GLU A 208 0.57 -3.20 36.22
C GLU A 208 0.90 -4.64 35.79
N LYS A 209 0.40 -5.07 34.61
CA LYS A 209 0.58 -6.45 34.13
C LYS A 209 1.80 -6.56 33.26
N ILE A 210 2.52 -7.68 33.43
CA ILE A 210 3.61 -8.10 32.55
C ILE A 210 3.12 -9.30 31.75
N ILE A 211 3.31 -9.25 30.45
CA ILE A 211 3.04 -10.34 29.52
C ILE A 211 4.39 -10.78 28.96
N GLU A 212 4.88 -11.94 29.40
CA GLU A 212 6.12 -12.51 28.89
C GLU A 212 5.92 -13.09 27.49
N ALA A 213 6.94 -12.94 26.64
CA ALA A 213 6.96 -13.46 25.28
C ALA A 213 8.42 -13.69 24.81
N ASP A 214 8.61 -14.73 24.01
CA ASP A 214 9.90 -15.03 23.37
C ASP A 214 10.20 -14.07 22.22
N ILE A 215 9.16 -13.56 21.56
CA ILE A 215 9.22 -12.61 20.44
C ILE A 215 8.15 -11.54 20.64
N VAL A 216 8.53 -10.29 20.45
CA VAL A 216 7.62 -9.14 20.43
C VAL A 216 7.64 -8.53 19.03
N ILE A 217 6.46 -8.50 18.37
CA ILE A 217 6.26 -7.86 17.07
C ILE A 217 5.39 -6.63 17.28
N SER A 218 5.89 -5.45 16.93
CA SER A 218 5.12 -4.21 16.99
C SER A 218 4.53 -3.89 15.62
N GLY A 219 3.21 -3.72 15.56
CA GLY A 219 2.48 -3.18 14.42
C GLY A 219 2.14 -1.69 14.57
N ALA A 220 2.62 -1.04 15.64
CA ALA A 220 2.43 0.39 15.86
C ALA A 220 3.40 1.22 14.99
N ASP A 221 3.18 2.54 14.95
CA ASP A 221 4.12 3.48 14.31
C ASP A 221 5.55 3.25 14.79
N TYR A 222 6.50 3.34 13.87
CA TYR A 222 7.89 2.97 14.16
C TYR A 222 8.53 3.88 15.21
N HIS A 223 8.31 5.20 15.12
CA HIS A 223 8.80 6.15 16.12
C HIS A 223 8.15 5.87 17.48
N HIS A 224 6.82 5.67 17.50
CA HIS A 224 6.13 5.30 18.74
C HIS A 224 6.68 4.00 19.34
N THR A 225 6.90 2.98 18.52
CA THR A 225 7.48 1.69 18.97
C THR A 225 8.83 1.90 19.65
N GLU A 226 9.69 2.78 19.12
CA GLU A 226 10.97 3.10 19.76
C GLU A 226 10.79 3.80 21.11
N THR A 227 9.73 4.59 21.28
CA THR A 227 9.47 5.23 22.60
C THR A 227 9.13 4.23 23.70
N LEU A 228 8.68 3.03 23.35
CA LEU A 228 8.43 1.93 24.29
C LEU A 228 9.71 1.23 24.77
N LEU A 229 10.86 1.59 24.22
CA LEU A 229 12.18 1.09 24.60
C LEU A 229 12.94 2.11 25.46
N PRO A 230 13.82 1.65 26.36
CA PRO A 230 14.80 2.53 27.02
C PRO A 230 15.64 3.31 25.98
N LYS A 231 15.93 4.58 26.26
CA LYS A 231 16.59 5.48 25.30
C LYS A 231 17.91 4.91 24.73
N GLU A 232 18.71 4.25 25.57
CA GLU A 232 19.98 3.64 25.20
C GLU A 232 19.84 2.38 24.33
N LYS A 233 18.61 1.88 24.14
CA LYS A 233 18.29 0.70 23.33
C LYS A 233 17.55 1.02 22.04
N ARG A 234 17.26 2.30 21.78
CA ARG A 234 16.64 2.77 20.56
C ARG A 234 17.63 2.73 19.41
N ALA A 235 17.16 2.39 18.20
CA ALA A 235 17.99 2.36 17.00
C ALA A 235 18.33 3.80 16.52
N TYR A 236 17.45 4.77 16.78
CA TYR A 236 17.59 6.15 16.34
C TYR A 236 17.49 7.12 17.51
N SER A 237 18.26 8.22 17.42
CA SER A 237 18.22 9.31 18.40
C SER A 237 17.00 10.22 18.18
N GLU A 238 16.61 10.99 19.20
CA GLU A 238 15.58 12.04 19.07
C GLU A 238 15.93 13.02 17.96
N ALA A 239 17.20 13.45 17.86
CA ALA A 239 17.67 14.34 16.80
C ALA A 239 17.56 13.75 15.38
N TYR A 240 17.50 12.43 15.23
CA TYR A 240 17.17 11.79 13.97
C TYR A 240 15.69 11.97 13.64
N TRP A 241 14.80 11.75 14.62
CA TRP A 241 13.35 11.86 14.43
C TRP A 241 12.92 13.31 14.21
N ASP A 242 13.50 14.28 14.91
CA ASP A 242 13.24 15.72 14.75
C ASP A 242 13.49 16.21 13.31
N LYS A 243 14.36 15.53 12.57
CA LYS A 243 14.67 15.86 11.17
C LYS A 243 13.78 15.16 10.16
N LYS A 244 12.90 14.25 10.60
CA LYS A 244 12.05 13.49 9.69
C LYS A 244 10.74 14.22 9.41
N THR A 245 10.37 14.22 8.13
CA THR A 245 9.03 14.64 7.71
C THR A 245 8.14 13.40 7.67
N PHE A 246 7.14 13.39 8.53
CA PHE A 246 6.13 12.33 8.53
C PHE A 246 5.17 12.50 7.34
N ALA A 247 4.54 11.40 6.91
CA ALA A 247 3.48 11.45 5.92
C ALA A 247 2.32 12.34 6.41
N PRO A 248 1.62 13.04 5.51
CA PRO A 248 0.52 13.91 5.90
C PRO A 248 -0.63 13.08 6.49
N SER A 249 -1.26 13.61 7.53
CA SER A 249 -2.55 13.12 7.99
C SER A 249 -3.66 13.60 7.06
N SER A 250 -4.68 12.80 6.88
CA SER A 250 -5.87 13.17 6.09
C SER A 250 -7.14 12.88 6.86
N LEU A 251 -8.14 13.71 6.63
CA LEU A 251 -9.51 13.49 7.08
C LEU A 251 -10.34 13.11 5.84
N LEU A 252 -11.03 11.98 5.93
CA LEU A 252 -11.87 11.45 4.85
C LEU A 252 -13.34 11.57 5.27
N PHE A 253 -14.18 12.06 4.35
CA PHE A 253 -15.62 12.25 4.54
C PHE A 253 -16.41 11.33 3.62
#